data_ef7105e0d3166a154542b60e66c6421a
#
_entry.id   ef7105e0d3166a154542b60e66c6421a
#
_cell.length_a   1.000
_cell.length_b   1.000
_cell.length_c   1.000
_cell.angle_alpha   90.00
_cell.angle_beta   90.00
_cell.angle_gamma   90.00
#
_symmetry.space_group_name_H-M   'P 1'
#
loop_
_entity.id
_entity.type
_entity.pdbx_description
1 polymer ?
#
loop_
_entity_poly.entity_id
_entity_poly.type
_entity_poly.pdbx_seq_one_letter_code
_entity_poly.pdbx_strand_id
1 'polypeptide(L)'
;MTTTVLPELGFYTLPGQPDSSRDLIDEVRLGEQLGFGRVFVSERYNKKEAATLCGAVGAVTDHIAISTAATNHNTRHPIVTAGFARTMQSLTGGRFTLGLGRGIAPMQDAFGIGRITTAQMEDFADLMRRLFRGEVIIGHDGPAGSWPVLHLDATLDEYLPMGMVAFGPNTLELAGRCFDEVVLHTFFTDETTVRCVETVKAAAERAGRDPDSVKVWSCYATIGDHIAEEERLMKLVGRLGTYLQGYGHLLARTNGWDETVVDRFLADEVVSSVRGLDVVGTTEQLEHVATLIPDEWLAPAAVGSPAQCVAAVRNQLDLGCDGVIMHGATPAELAPIIAEYRATA
;
A
#
# COMPACT_ATOMS: atom_id res chain seq x y z
N MET A 1 22.16 13.99 16.97
CA MET A 1 22.67 13.61 15.64
C MET A 1 21.45 13.36 14.79
N THR A 2 21.30 14.06 13.68
CA THR A 2 20.22 13.80 12.73
C THR A 2 20.46 12.46 12.03
N THR A 3 19.54 11.53 12.19
CA THR A 3 19.62 10.22 11.53
C THR A 3 19.53 10.43 10.01
N THR A 4 20.42 9.82 9.23
CA THR A 4 20.36 9.86 7.76
C THR A 4 19.03 9.23 7.30
N VAL A 5 18.28 9.93 6.48
CA VAL A 5 17.04 9.43 5.91
C VAL A 5 17.34 8.37 4.85
N LEU A 6 16.55 7.32 4.80
CA LEU A 6 16.52 6.24 3.80
C LEU A 6 15.28 6.46 2.93
N PRO A 7 15.35 7.32 1.90
CA PRO A 7 14.18 7.73 1.13
C PRO A 7 13.50 6.58 0.38
N GLU A 8 14.25 5.51 0.10
CA GLU A 8 13.79 4.29 -0.56
C GLU A 8 13.05 3.32 0.38
N LEU A 9 13.07 3.54 1.70
CA LEU A 9 12.40 2.67 2.66
C LEU A 9 11.16 3.32 3.27
N GLY A 10 10.10 2.55 3.33
CA GLY A 10 8.84 2.94 3.96
C GLY A 10 8.25 1.82 4.81
N PHE A 11 7.22 2.13 5.58
CA PHE A 11 6.46 1.15 6.35
C PHE A 11 4.98 1.53 6.41
N TYR A 12 4.11 0.55 6.63
CA TYR A 12 2.71 0.81 6.99
C TYR A 12 2.58 0.98 8.50
N THR A 13 1.96 2.08 8.92
CA THR A 13 1.61 2.26 10.33
C THR A 13 0.34 1.49 10.69
N LEU A 14 0.24 1.11 11.95
CA LEU A 14 -0.84 0.29 12.51
C LEU A 14 -1.06 -0.99 11.69
N PRO A 15 -0.02 -1.83 11.51
CA PRO A 15 -0.14 -3.07 10.76
C PRO A 15 -1.02 -4.08 11.54
N GLY A 16 -1.58 -5.06 10.83
CA GLY A 16 -2.37 -6.12 11.46
C GLY A 16 -3.63 -5.62 12.15
N GLN A 17 -3.77 -5.91 13.44
CA GLN A 17 -4.91 -5.56 14.30
C GLN A 17 -4.41 -4.72 15.48
N PRO A 18 -4.21 -3.40 15.32
CA PRO A 18 -3.77 -2.55 16.41
C PRO A 18 -4.85 -2.47 17.50
N ASP A 19 -4.43 -2.46 18.74
CA ASP A 19 -5.33 -2.33 19.89
C ASP A 19 -5.91 -0.92 19.98
N SER A 20 -5.14 0.07 19.58
CA SER A 20 -5.52 1.47 19.62
C SER A 20 -4.96 2.25 18.42
N SER A 21 -5.79 3.16 17.88
CA SER A 21 -5.28 4.13 16.89
C SER A 21 -4.23 5.10 17.48
N ARG A 22 -4.12 5.18 18.82
CA ARG A 22 -3.11 6.00 19.50
C ARG A 22 -1.70 5.47 19.32
N ASP A 23 -1.53 4.18 19.09
CA ASP A 23 -0.23 3.52 18.88
C ASP A 23 0.50 4.11 17.68
N LEU A 24 -0.25 4.66 16.72
CA LEU A 24 0.28 5.45 15.60
C LEU A 24 1.35 6.44 16.01
N ILE A 25 1.15 7.16 17.13
CA ILE A 25 2.02 8.28 17.53
C ILE A 25 3.44 7.79 17.81
N ASP A 26 3.56 6.70 18.55
CA ASP A 26 4.86 6.14 18.92
C ASP A 26 5.50 5.41 17.72
N GLU A 27 4.69 4.71 16.91
CA GLU A 27 5.17 4.06 15.68
C GLU A 27 5.78 5.07 14.70
N VAL A 28 5.08 6.16 14.38
CA VAL A 28 5.58 7.10 13.36
C VAL A 28 6.77 7.92 13.85
N ARG A 29 6.83 8.25 15.13
CA ARG A 29 8.00 8.89 15.73
C ARG A 29 9.22 7.98 15.70
N LEU A 30 9.04 6.72 16.07
CA LEU A 30 10.11 5.73 15.99
C LEU A 30 10.55 5.50 14.53
N GLY A 31 9.59 5.38 13.60
CA GLY A 31 9.87 5.25 12.17
C GLY A 31 10.72 6.41 11.65
N GLU A 32 10.36 7.64 12.00
CA GLU A 32 11.14 8.83 11.64
C GLU A 32 12.53 8.82 12.28
N GLN A 33 12.65 8.44 13.57
CA GLN A 33 13.92 8.32 14.27
C GLN A 33 14.82 7.23 13.67
N LEU A 34 14.25 6.13 13.22
CA LEU A 34 14.97 5.09 12.49
C LEU A 34 15.37 5.53 11.07
N GLY A 35 14.82 6.65 10.59
CA GLY A 35 15.16 7.25 9.30
C GLY A 35 14.40 6.68 8.13
N PHE A 36 13.25 6.06 8.33
CA PHE A 36 12.36 5.75 7.21
C PHE A 36 12.03 7.01 6.42
N GLY A 37 12.09 6.91 5.09
CA GLY A 37 11.75 8.01 4.20
C GLY A 37 10.25 8.27 4.14
N ARG A 38 9.40 7.23 4.34
CA ARG A 38 7.96 7.35 4.17
C ARG A 38 7.14 6.45 5.09
N VAL A 39 6.03 6.98 5.60
CA VAL A 39 4.98 6.21 6.25
C VAL A 39 3.74 6.12 5.36
N PHE A 40 3.18 4.92 5.27
CA PHE A 40 1.98 4.62 4.50
C PHE A 40 0.80 4.36 5.44
N VAL A 41 -0.34 4.98 5.14
CA VAL A 41 -1.57 4.89 5.93
C VAL A 41 -2.65 4.22 5.09
N SER A 42 -3.10 3.04 5.51
CA SER A 42 -4.18 2.33 4.81
C SER A 42 -5.56 2.67 5.38
N GLU A 43 -6.56 2.82 4.49
CA GLU A 43 -7.96 2.94 4.86
C GLU A 43 -8.53 1.57 5.25
N ARG A 44 -9.23 1.51 6.38
CA ARG A 44 -10.01 0.35 6.81
C ARG A 44 -11.30 0.83 7.47
N TYR A 45 -12.32 1.06 6.69
CA TYR A 45 -13.56 1.75 7.07
C TYR A 45 -14.15 1.41 8.44
N ASN A 46 -14.02 0.15 8.86
CA ASN A 46 -14.56 -0.35 10.14
C ASN A 46 -13.57 -0.30 11.31
N LYS A 47 -12.34 0.20 11.09
CA LYS A 47 -11.28 0.21 12.11
C LYS A 47 -10.54 1.53 12.22
N LYS A 48 -10.13 2.08 11.09
CA LYS A 48 -9.32 3.30 11.04
C LYS A 48 -9.61 4.10 9.77
N GLU A 49 -9.72 5.40 9.93
CA GLU A 49 -9.98 6.36 8.86
C GLU A 49 -8.68 7.09 8.49
N ALA A 50 -8.30 7.00 7.21
CA ALA A 50 -6.98 7.39 6.76
C ALA A 50 -6.70 8.90 6.89
N ALA A 51 -7.67 9.77 6.61
CA ALA A 51 -7.44 11.21 6.65
C ALA A 51 -7.16 11.70 8.07
N THR A 52 -7.91 11.20 9.06
CA THR A 52 -7.68 11.49 10.48
C THR A 52 -6.29 11.04 10.93
N LEU A 53 -5.89 9.82 10.54
CA LEU A 53 -4.56 9.31 10.88
C LEU A 53 -3.44 10.08 10.20
N CYS A 54 -3.58 10.45 8.92
CA CYS A 54 -2.60 11.28 8.22
C CYS A 54 -2.41 12.63 8.92
N GLY A 55 -3.51 13.27 9.37
CA GLY A 55 -3.44 14.50 10.15
C GLY A 55 -2.66 14.34 11.45
N ALA A 56 -2.88 13.23 12.17
CA ALA A 56 -2.13 12.92 13.39
C ALA A 56 -0.63 12.69 13.10
N VAL A 57 -0.29 11.94 12.04
CA VAL A 57 1.12 11.76 11.59
C VAL A 57 1.76 13.10 11.29
N GLY A 58 1.09 13.93 10.48
CA GLY A 58 1.62 15.24 10.10
C GLY A 58 1.89 16.18 11.27
N ALA A 59 1.11 16.04 12.35
CA ALA A 59 1.25 16.86 13.55
C ALA A 59 2.38 16.41 14.51
N VAL A 60 2.86 15.17 14.39
CA VAL A 60 3.84 14.59 15.33
C VAL A 60 5.17 14.20 14.69
N THR A 61 5.33 14.48 13.39
CA THR A 61 6.55 14.19 12.60
C THR A 61 7.01 15.42 11.83
N ASP A 62 8.32 15.53 11.59
CA ASP A 62 8.94 16.71 10.97
C ASP A 62 9.46 16.45 9.55
N HIS A 63 9.90 15.23 9.24
CA HIS A 63 10.65 14.94 8.00
C HIS A 63 10.09 13.79 7.18
N ILE A 64 9.50 12.78 7.82
CA ILE A 64 9.00 11.59 7.11
C ILE A 64 7.87 11.97 6.13
N ALA A 65 7.96 11.47 4.90
CA ALA A 65 6.89 11.64 3.93
C ALA A 65 5.66 10.78 4.33
N ILE A 66 4.48 11.22 3.95
CA ILE A 66 3.21 10.61 4.34
C ILE A 66 2.42 10.29 3.08
N SER A 67 1.98 9.06 2.94
CA SER A 67 1.11 8.65 1.83
C SER A 67 -0.09 7.87 2.33
N THR A 68 -1.27 8.14 1.80
CA THR A 68 -2.33 7.13 1.89
C THR A 68 -1.99 5.98 0.93
N ALA A 69 -2.13 4.72 1.41
CA ALA A 69 -1.98 3.56 0.55
C ALA A 69 -2.92 2.43 1.02
N ALA A 70 -4.12 2.53 0.62
CA ALA A 70 -4.75 3.62 -0.13
C ALA A 70 -5.99 4.10 0.57
N THR A 71 -6.47 5.31 0.24
CA THR A 71 -7.86 5.67 0.48
C THR A 71 -8.70 5.45 -0.80
N ASN A 72 -10.03 5.62 -0.72
CA ASN A 72 -10.94 5.34 -1.82
C ASN A 72 -11.75 6.58 -2.19
N HIS A 73 -11.92 6.83 -3.49
CA HIS A 73 -12.64 8.00 -3.96
C HIS A 73 -14.16 7.94 -3.73
N ASN A 74 -14.73 6.73 -3.72
CA ASN A 74 -16.18 6.51 -3.60
C ASN A 74 -16.74 6.62 -2.19
N THR A 75 -15.90 6.89 -1.20
CA THR A 75 -16.31 7.06 0.20
C THR A 75 -16.46 8.52 0.63
N ARG A 76 -16.03 9.46 -0.23
CA ARG A 76 -16.07 10.91 0.04
C ARG A 76 -16.41 11.69 -1.22
N HIS A 77 -17.07 12.83 -1.02
CA HIS A 77 -17.26 13.80 -2.11
C HIS A 77 -15.89 14.32 -2.61
N PRO A 78 -15.69 14.55 -3.94
CA PRO A 78 -14.42 15.03 -4.50
C PRO A 78 -13.83 16.25 -3.80
N ILE A 79 -14.66 17.24 -3.45
CA ILE A 79 -14.23 18.44 -2.71
C ILE A 79 -13.65 18.08 -1.35
N VAL A 80 -14.22 17.07 -0.65
CA VAL A 80 -13.72 16.63 0.66
C VAL A 80 -12.37 15.95 0.51
N THR A 81 -12.21 15.10 -0.51
CA THR A 81 -10.92 14.45 -0.78
C THR A 81 -9.86 15.45 -1.21
N ALA A 82 -10.20 16.39 -2.09
CA ALA A 82 -9.28 17.44 -2.52
C ALA A 82 -8.91 18.39 -1.36
N GLY A 83 -9.89 18.75 -0.52
CA GLY A 83 -9.67 19.55 0.69
C GLY A 83 -8.78 18.86 1.70
N PHE A 84 -8.98 17.54 1.93
CA PHE A 84 -8.11 16.72 2.76
C PHE A 84 -6.67 16.75 2.23
N ALA A 85 -6.46 16.41 0.96
CA ALA A 85 -5.13 16.32 0.37
C ALA A 85 -4.38 17.65 0.46
N ARG A 86 -5.08 18.76 0.16
CA ARG A 86 -4.53 20.09 0.26
C ARG A 86 -4.20 20.51 1.70
N THR A 87 -5.09 20.20 2.65
CA THR A 87 -4.84 20.48 4.06
C THR A 87 -3.61 19.75 4.54
N MET A 88 -3.46 18.48 4.16
CA MET A 88 -2.28 17.69 4.47
C MET A 88 -1.00 18.28 3.85
N GLN A 89 -1.04 18.69 2.59
CA GLN A 89 0.10 19.32 1.92
C GLN A 89 0.59 20.57 2.65
N SER A 90 -0.34 21.45 3.00
CA SER A 90 -0.04 22.66 3.77
C SER A 90 0.46 22.35 5.19
N LEU A 91 -0.24 21.47 5.91
CA LEU A 91 0.11 21.09 7.29
C LEU A 91 1.52 20.49 7.38
N THR A 92 1.94 19.75 6.37
CA THR A 92 3.19 18.99 6.37
C THR A 92 4.32 19.66 5.58
N GLY A 93 4.09 20.83 4.99
CA GLY A 93 5.10 21.51 4.16
C GLY A 93 5.52 20.69 2.95
N GLY A 94 4.57 20.09 2.23
CA GLY A 94 4.84 19.38 0.98
C GLY A 94 5.16 17.88 1.12
N ARG A 95 5.04 17.27 2.32
CA ARG A 95 5.38 15.87 2.56
C ARG A 95 4.27 14.87 2.26
N PHE A 96 3.12 15.29 1.71
CA PHE A 96 1.96 14.43 1.54
C PHE A 96 1.77 13.94 0.09
N THR A 97 1.42 12.65 -0.07
CA THR A 97 0.98 12.04 -1.32
C THR A 97 -0.44 11.48 -1.15
N LEU A 98 -1.36 11.86 -2.03
CA LEU A 98 -2.71 11.28 -2.07
C LEU A 98 -2.70 9.95 -2.81
N GLY A 99 -2.60 8.85 -2.08
CA GLY A 99 -2.65 7.50 -2.66
C GLY A 99 -4.07 6.94 -2.69
N LEU A 100 -4.51 6.52 -3.87
CA LEU A 100 -5.84 6.00 -4.16
C LEU A 100 -5.80 4.50 -4.45
N GLY A 101 -6.91 3.82 -4.13
CA GLY A 101 -7.09 2.40 -4.41
C GLY A 101 -8.54 2.05 -4.67
N ARG A 102 -8.77 0.88 -5.28
CA ARG A 102 -10.14 0.41 -5.57
C ARG A 102 -10.85 -0.16 -4.34
N GLY A 103 -10.09 -0.56 -3.32
CA GLY A 103 -10.63 -1.32 -2.20
C GLY A 103 -10.88 -2.79 -2.55
N ILE A 104 -11.38 -3.54 -1.57
CA ILE A 104 -11.66 -4.97 -1.67
C ILE A 104 -13.15 -5.15 -1.99
N ALA A 105 -13.47 -5.68 -3.16
CA ALA A 105 -14.86 -5.77 -3.66
C ALA A 105 -15.83 -6.46 -2.68
N PRO A 106 -15.53 -7.62 -2.05
CA PRO A 106 -16.43 -8.23 -1.07
C PRO A 106 -16.73 -7.32 0.13
N MET A 107 -15.76 -6.53 0.57
CA MET A 107 -15.95 -5.59 1.68
C MET A 107 -16.80 -4.39 1.25
N GLN A 108 -16.58 -3.87 0.04
CA GLN A 108 -17.40 -2.80 -0.52
C GLN A 108 -18.86 -3.23 -0.66
N ASP A 109 -19.09 -4.44 -1.19
CA ASP A 109 -20.44 -5.01 -1.30
C ASP A 109 -21.13 -5.16 0.07
N ALA A 110 -20.40 -5.67 1.08
CA ALA A 110 -20.92 -5.85 2.43
C ALA A 110 -21.32 -4.52 3.11
N PHE A 111 -20.61 -3.43 2.80
CA PHE A 111 -20.90 -2.09 3.34
C PHE A 111 -21.82 -1.24 2.45
N GLY A 112 -22.29 -1.79 1.32
CA GLY A 112 -23.09 -1.02 0.37
C GLY A 112 -22.32 0.11 -0.32
N ILE A 113 -21.00 0.01 -0.38
CA ILE A 113 -20.12 0.95 -1.08
C ILE A 113 -19.99 0.47 -2.53
N GLY A 114 -20.23 1.35 -3.50
CA GLY A 114 -20.11 0.99 -4.91
C GLY A 114 -18.67 0.56 -5.29
N ARG A 115 -18.57 -0.43 -6.18
CA ARG A 115 -17.25 -0.84 -6.73
C ARG A 115 -16.66 0.24 -7.62
N ILE A 116 -15.34 0.36 -7.63
CA ILE A 116 -14.62 1.33 -8.42
C ILE A 116 -14.11 0.71 -9.72
N THR A 117 -14.49 1.29 -10.86
CA THR A 117 -13.97 0.92 -12.18
C THR A 117 -12.70 1.68 -12.54
N THR A 118 -11.98 1.23 -13.57
CA THR A 118 -10.80 1.95 -14.08
C THR A 118 -11.18 3.33 -14.61
N ALA A 119 -12.29 3.44 -15.35
CA ALA A 119 -12.78 4.71 -15.87
C ALA A 119 -13.14 5.71 -14.77
N GLN A 120 -13.77 5.24 -13.68
CA GLN A 120 -14.06 6.09 -12.53
C GLN A 120 -12.80 6.60 -11.85
N MET A 121 -11.80 5.75 -11.72
CA MET A 121 -10.52 6.14 -11.10
C MET A 121 -9.77 7.15 -11.96
N GLU A 122 -9.77 6.96 -13.28
CA GLU A 122 -9.14 7.88 -14.23
C GLU A 122 -9.79 9.26 -14.21
N ASP A 123 -11.12 9.29 -14.30
CA ASP A 123 -11.91 10.52 -14.22
C ASP A 123 -11.72 11.26 -12.89
N PHE A 124 -11.73 10.49 -11.77
CA PHE A 124 -11.48 11.07 -10.46
C PHE A 124 -10.05 11.63 -10.32
N ALA A 125 -9.06 10.97 -10.90
CA ALA A 125 -7.68 11.47 -10.90
C ALA A 125 -7.57 12.78 -11.68
N ASP A 126 -8.25 12.91 -12.84
CA ASP A 126 -8.32 14.17 -13.58
C ASP A 126 -8.98 15.27 -12.76
N LEU A 127 -10.11 14.98 -12.12
CA LEU A 127 -10.79 15.95 -11.23
C LEU A 127 -9.86 16.45 -10.13
N MET A 128 -9.11 15.56 -9.47
CA MET A 128 -8.15 15.95 -8.42
C MET A 128 -7.06 16.87 -9.00
N ARG A 129 -6.47 16.51 -10.15
CA ARG A 129 -5.45 17.34 -10.81
C ARG A 129 -5.96 18.74 -11.14
N ARG A 130 -7.20 18.86 -11.65
CA ARG A 130 -7.83 20.11 -11.99
C ARG A 130 -8.13 20.97 -10.76
N LEU A 131 -8.66 20.33 -9.71
CA LEU A 131 -8.92 21.00 -8.42
C LEU A 131 -7.62 21.48 -7.76
N PHE A 132 -6.56 20.70 -7.81
CA PHE A 132 -5.26 21.09 -7.26
C PHE A 132 -4.64 22.28 -8.00
N ARG A 133 -4.96 22.48 -9.28
CA ARG A 133 -4.58 23.68 -10.04
C ARG A 133 -5.50 24.88 -9.81
N GLY A 134 -6.49 24.76 -8.93
CA GLY A 134 -7.46 25.84 -8.66
C GLY A 134 -8.51 26.04 -9.75
N GLU A 135 -8.72 25.05 -10.61
CA GLU A 135 -9.73 25.13 -11.66
C GLU A 135 -11.15 25.12 -11.08
N VAL A 136 -12.03 25.96 -11.62
CA VAL A 136 -13.47 25.90 -11.36
C VAL A 136 -14.10 24.95 -12.37
N ILE A 137 -14.52 23.79 -11.93
CA ILE A 137 -15.11 22.75 -12.77
C ILE A 137 -16.64 22.93 -12.71
N ILE A 138 -17.26 23.24 -13.85
CA ILE A 138 -18.71 23.50 -13.96
C ILE A 138 -19.36 22.37 -14.77
N GLY A 139 -20.42 21.77 -14.23
CA GLY A 139 -21.24 20.80 -14.94
C GLY A 139 -20.50 19.51 -15.28
N HIS A 140 -19.62 19.02 -14.38
CA HIS A 140 -18.97 17.73 -14.60
C HIS A 140 -20.02 16.61 -14.64
N ASP A 141 -19.96 15.78 -15.67
CA ASP A 141 -20.78 14.58 -15.84
C ASP A 141 -19.88 13.48 -16.44
N GLY A 142 -19.35 12.65 -15.58
CA GLY A 142 -18.34 11.64 -15.94
C GLY A 142 -18.46 10.33 -15.15
N PRO A 143 -17.60 9.36 -15.43
CA PRO A 143 -17.63 8.05 -14.76
C PRO A 143 -17.56 8.11 -13.23
N ALA A 144 -16.83 9.08 -12.67
CA ALA A 144 -16.69 9.23 -11.22
C ALA A 144 -17.95 9.81 -10.57
N GLY A 145 -18.79 10.50 -11.33
CA GLY A 145 -20.05 11.09 -10.87
C GLY A 145 -20.41 12.39 -11.58
N SER A 146 -21.50 13.01 -11.13
CA SER A 146 -22.00 14.27 -11.71
C SER A 146 -22.10 15.33 -10.63
N TRP A 147 -21.50 16.51 -10.90
CA TRP A 147 -21.49 17.64 -9.96
C TRP A 147 -21.71 18.95 -10.70
N PRO A 148 -22.64 19.81 -10.21
CA PRO A 148 -22.89 21.12 -10.83
C PRO A 148 -21.66 22.03 -10.80
N VAL A 149 -20.93 22.06 -9.69
CA VAL A 149 -19.71 22.85 -9.50
C VAL A 149 -18.77 22.13 -8.53
N LEU A 150 -17.49 22.06 -8.90
CA LEU A 150 -16.41 21.68 -8.01
C LEU A 150 -15.33 22.77 -8.05
N HIS A 151 -14.90 23.27 -6.89
CA HIS A 151 -13.89 24.29 -6.76
C HIS A 151 -13.23 24.25 -5.38
N LEU A 152 -11.92 24.49 -5.33
CA LEU A 152 -11.19 24.77 -4.09
C LEU A 152 -10.80 26.25 -4.08
N ASP A 153 -11.13 26.95 -3.01
CA ASP A 153 -10.93 28.42 -2.87
C ASP A 153 -9.47 28.87 -2.79
N ALA A 154 -8.53 27.97 -2.81
CA ALA A 154 -7.14 28.34 -2.73
C ALA A 154 -6.30 27.54 -3.71
N THR A 155 -5.39 28.22 -4.37
CA THR A 155 -4.34 27.61 -5.20
C THR A 155 -3.34 26.89 -4.32
N LEU A 156 -2.85 25.74 -4.79
CA LEU A 156 -1.65 25.12 -4.26
C LEU A 156 -0.47 25.72 -5.02
N ASP A 157 0.43 26.35 -4.29
CA ASP A 157 1.68 26.85 -4.88
C ASP A 157 2.67 25.70 -5.17
N GLU A 158 2.39 24.50 -4.61
CA GLU A 158 3.23 23.33 -4.74
C GLU A 158 2.49 22.16 -5.39
N TYR A 159 3.25 21.34 -6.12
CA TYR A 159 2.75 20.12 -6.72
C TYR A 159 2.33 19.10 -5.64
N LEU A 160 1.10 18.58 -5.74
CA LEU A 160 0.60 17.53 -4.85
C LEU A 160 0.65 16.18 -5.57
N PRO A 161 1.57 15.28 -5.16
CA PRO A 161 1.68 13.96 -5.78
C PRO A 161 0.44 13.10 -5.53
N MET A 162 0.10 12.28 -6.53
CA MET A 162 -0.92 11.23 -6.39
C MET A 162 -0.32 9.86 -6.61
N GLY A 163 -0.65 8.92 -5.71
CA GLY A 163 -0.26 7.51 -5.80
C GLY A 163 -1.45 6.60 -6.12
N MET A 164 -1.17 5.40 -6.59
CA MET A 164 -2.16 4.36 -6.83
C MET A 164 -1.67 3.01 -6.33
N VAL A 165 -2.50 2.31 -5.55
CA VAL A 165 -2.26 0.89 -5.25
C VAL A 165 -2.75 0.05 -6.43
N ALA A 166 -1.85 -0.67 -7.08
CA ALA A 166 -2.10 -1.41 -8.31
C ALA A 166 -1.84 -2.90 -8.14
N PHE A 167 -2.73 -3.72 -8.72
CA PHE A 167 -2.63 -5.17 -8.67
C PHE A 167 -2.56 -5.79 -10.07
N GLY A 168 -3.56 -5.54 -10.90
CA GLY A 168 -3.69 -6.14 -12.22
C GLY A 168 -3.26 -5.20 -13.35
N PRO A 169 -3.11 -5.72 -14.59
CA PRO A 169 -2.53 -5.00 -15.72
C PRO A 169 -3.23 -3.68 -16.03
N ASN A 170 -4.57 -3.66 -16.06
CA ASN A 170 -5.32 -2.43 -16.35
C ASN A 170 -5.08 -1.33 -15.30
N THR A 171 -4.84 -1.72 -14.05
CA THR A 171 -4.58 -0.78 -12.96
C THR A 171 -3.13 -0.27 -13.02
N LEU A 172 -2.18 -1.14 -13.38
CA LEU A 172 -0.78 -0.76 -13.61
C LEU A 172 -0.65 0.21 -14.79
N GLU A 173 -1.35 -0.06 -15.90
CA GLU A 173 -1.38 0.85 -17.04
C GLU A 173 -1.99 2.21 -16.70
N LEU A 174 -3.12 2.22 -15.97
CA LEU A 174 -3.71 3.46 -15.49
C LEU A 174 -2.74 4.23 -14.59
N ALA A 175 -2.06 3.51 -13.68
CA ALA A 175 -1.10 4.12 -12.77
C ALA A 175 0.04 4.83 -13.54
N GLY A 176 0.65 4.18 -14.53
CA GLY A 176 1.67 4.78 -15.37
C GLY A 176 1.19 6.03 -16.12
N ARG A 177 -0.06 6.02 -16.64
CA ARG A 177 -0.60 7.16 -17.37
C ARG A 177 -0.95 8.37 -16.50
N CYS A 178 -1.48 8.16 -15.30
CA CYS A 178 -2.20 9.20 -14.55
C CYS A 178 -1.61 9.54 -13.18
N PHE A 179 -0.75 8.66 -12.61
CA PHE A 179 -0.27 8.82 -11.24
C PHE A 179 1.24 9.06 -11.20
N ASP A 180 1.73 9.57 -10.06
CA ASP A 180 3.15 9.84 -9.84
C ASP A 180 3.85 8.70 -9.10
N GLU A 181 3.05 7.93 -8.37
CA GLU A 181 3.54 6.80 -7.58
C GLU A 181 2.62 5.59 -7.73
N VAL A 182 3.21 4.41 -7.70
CA VAL A 182 2.51 3.14 -7.76
C VAL A 182 2.97 2.27 -6.60
N VAL A 183 2.04 1.74 -5.83
CA VAL A 183 2.32 0.74 -4.80
C VAL A 183 1.86 -0.63 -5.31
N LEU A 184 2.80 -1.55 -5.43
CA LEU A 184 2.56 -2.93 -5.84
C LEU A 184 1.95 -3.75 -4.69
N HIS A 185 1.47 -4.95 -5.01
CA HIS A 185 0.89 -5.84 -4.02
C HIS A 185 1.96 -6.72 -3.36
N THR A 186 1.67 -7.17 -2.13
CA THR A 186 2.52 -8.11 -1.38
C THR A 186 2.51 -9.51 -2.02
N PHE A 187 3.57 -10.28 -1.83
CA PHE A 187 3.77 -11.63 -2.38
C PHE A 187 3.80 -11.69 -3.92
N PHE A 188 4.24 -10.65 -4.58
CA PHE A 188 4.62 -10.73 -5.98
C PHE A 188 5.99 -11.40 -6.11
N THR A 189 6.10 -12.38 -7.02
CA THR A 189 7.41 -12.98 -7.36
C THR A 189 8.32 -11.94 -8.01
N ASP A 190 9.62 -12.21 -8.06
CA ASP A 190 10.58 -11.30 -8.69
C ASP A 190 10.21 -11.03 -10.16
N GLU A 191 9.81 -12.07 -10.91
CA GLU A 191 9.36 -11.93 -12.30
C GLU A 191 8.08 -11.08 -12.40
N THR A 192 7.17 -11.24 -11.45
CA THR A 192 5.96 -10.41 -11.40
C THR A 192 6.28 -8.97 -11.08
N THR A 193 7.19 -8.73 -10.15
CA THR A 193 7.65 -7.38 -9.79
C THR A 193 8.28 -6.68 -10.99
N VAL A 194 9.23 -7.32 -11.69
CA VAL A 194 9.85 -6.79 -12.92
C VAL A 194 8.78 -6.46 -13.97
N ARG A 195 7.88 -7.41 -14.26
CA ARG A 195 6.80 -7.19 -15.23
C ARG A 195 5.88 -6.03 -14.84
N CYS A 196 5.59 -5.84 -13.55
CA CYS A 196 4.79 -4.71 -13.06
C CYS A 196 5.51 -3.38 -13.28
N VAL A 197 6.80 -3.30 -12.93
CA VAL A 197 7.64 -2.11 -13.16
C VAL A 197 7.65 -1.76 -14.65
N GLU A 198 7.97 -2.73 -15.52
CA GLU A 198 7.99 -2.53 -16.97
C GLU A 198 6.63 -2.05 -17.51
N THR A 199 5.51 -2.63 -17.03
CA THR A 199 4.15 -2.24 -17.44
C THR A 199 3.87 -0.79 -17.09
N VAL A 200 4.22 -0.35 -15.88
CA VAL A 200 4.03 1.02 -15.40
C VAL A 200 4.88 2.01 -16.21
N LYS A 201 6.18 1.72 -16.36
CA LYS A 201 7.11 2.57 -17.09
C LYS A 201 6.74 2.71 -18.57
N ALA A 202 6.40 1.59 -19.25
CA ALA A 202 5.93 1.61 -20.63
C ALA A 202 4.58 2.34 -20.80
N ALA A 203 3.68 2.27 -19.82
CA ALA A 203 2.43 3.03 -19.85
C ALA A 203 2.66 4.54 -19.70
N ALA A 204 3.61 4.94 -18.86
CA ALA A 204 4.03 6.34 -18.73
C ALA A 204 4.59 6.87 -20.06
N GLU A 205 5.50 6.13 -20.68
CA GLU A 205 6.11 6.48 -21.97
C GLU A 205 5.05 6.62 -23.08
N ARG A 206 4.13 5.65 -23.21
CA ARG A 206 3.01 5.73 -24.17
C ARG A 206 2.10 6.94 -23.94
N ALA A 207 2.01 7.42 -22.71
CA ALA A 207 1.26 8.63 -22.34
C ALA A 207 2.08 9.92 -22.54
N GLY A 208 3.31 9.86 -23.08
CA GLY A 208 4.18 11.00 -23.28
C GLY A 208 4.81 11.55 -22.00
N ARG A 209 4.83 10.74 -20.93
CA ARG A 209 5.48 11.07 -19.66
C ARG A 209 6.87 10.46 -19.61
N ASP A 210 7.77 11.09 -18.87
CA ASP A 210 9.04 10.48 -18.51
C ASP A 210 8.77 9.25 -17.62
N PRO A 211 9.19 8.03 -18.03
CA PRO A 211 9.03 6.83 -17.22
C PRO A 211 9.61 6.97 -15.81
N ASP A 212 10.72 7.69 -15.65
CA ASP A 212 11.39 7.86 -14.36
C ASP A 212 10.65 8.84 -13.43
N SER A 213 9.69 9.60 -13.96
CA SER A 213 8.80 10.44 -13.16
C SER A 213 7.76 9.64 -12.35
N VAL A 214 7.52 8.37 -12.68
CA VAL A 214 6.57 7.50 -11.98
C VAL A 214 7.32 6.56 -11.04
N LYS A 215 7.19 6.75 -9.74
CA LYS A 215 7.87 5.97 -8.73
C LYS A 215 7.13 4.68 -8.41
N VAL A 216 7.81 3.53 -8.39
CA VAL A 216 7.24 2.22 -8.10
C VAL A 216 7.71 1.73 -6.74
N TRP A 217 6.76 1.49 -5.83
CA TRP A 217 6.99 0.96 -4.50
C TRP A 217 6.63 -0.52 -4.44
N SER A 218 7.59 -1.39 -4.09
CA SER A 218 7.29 -2.76 -3.71
C SER A 218 6.66 -2.78 -2.32
N CYS A 219 5.50 -3.43 -2.17
CA CYS A 219 4.94 -3.73 -0.84
C CYS A 219 5.43 -5.13 -0.44
N TYR A 220 6.44 -5.20 0.42
CA TYR A 220 7.19 -6.43 0.64
C TYR A 220 7.11 -6.89 2.10
N ALA A 221 6.54 -8.09 2.34
CA ALA A 221 6.46 -8.64 3.69
C ALA A 221 7.86 -8.77 4.28
N THR A 222 8.09 -8.14 5.45
CA THR A 222 9.42 -8.09 6.07
C THR A 222 9.31 -8.55 7.51
N ILE A 223 9.87 -9.73 7.80
CA ILE A 223 9.63 -10.48 9.05
C ILE A 223 10.95 -11.05 9.56
N GLY A 224 11.59 -10.35 10.51
CA GLY A 224 12.84 -10.79 11.12
C GLY A 224 12.66 -12.01 12.05
N ASP A 225 13.71 -12.82 12.16
CA ASP A 225 13.74 -14.04 13.00
C ASP A 225 13.75 -13.75 14.51
N HIS A 226 14.00 -12.50 14.90
CA HIS A 226 13.90 -12.01 16.28
C HIS A 226 12.43 -11.82 16.74
N ILE A 227 11.47 -11.84 15.81
CA ILE A 227 10.03 -11.83 16.12
C ILE A 227 9.62 -13.24 16.57
N ALA A 228 8.73 -13.35 17.55
CA ALA A 228 8.25 -14.64 18.06
C ALA A 228 7.67 -15.52 16.93
N GLU A 229 7.89 -16.81 16.99
CA GLU A 229 7.53 -17.74 15.90
C GLU A 229 6.04 -17.70 15.57
N GLU A 230 5.18 -17.64 16.58
CA GLU A 230 3.73 -17.53 16.41
C GLU A 230 3.34 -16.26 15.64
N GLU A 231 3.99 -15.13 15.96
CA GLU A 231 3.74 -13.87 15.25
C GLU A 231 4.28 -13.92 13.81
N ARG A 232 5.43 -14.57 13.58
CA ARG A 232 5.97 -14.76 12.24
C ARG A 232 5.03 -15.59 11.38
N LEU A 233 4.48 -16.66 11.95
CA LEU A 233 3.49 -17.51 11.27
C LEU A 233 2.23 -16.70 10.89
N MET A 234 1.73 -15.88 11.81
CA MET A 234 0.60 -14.99 11.57
C MET A 234 0.90 -13.96 10.47
N LYS A 235 2.08 -13.32 10.51
CA LYS A 235 2.50 -12.27 9.57
C LYS A 235 2.80 -12.80 8.17
N LEU A 236 3.20 -14.05 8.03
CA LEU A 236 3.55 -14.68 6.75
C LEU A 236 2.41 -15.55 6.24
N VAL A 237 2.19 -16.70 6.85
CA VAL A 237 1.20 -17.70 6.42
C VAL A 237 -0.23 -17.16 6.58
N GLY A 238 -0.53 -16.60 7.75
CA GLY A 238 -1.85 -16.00 8.00
C GLY A 238 -2.17 -14.89 7.00
N ARG A 239 -1.20 -14.04 6.69
CA ARG A 239 -1.35 -12.94 5.71
C ARG A 239 -1.61 -13.46 4.31
N LEU A 240 -0.78 -14.35 3.80
CA LEU A 240 -1.00 -14.93 2.47
C LEU A 240 -2.31 -15.71 2.43
N GLY A 241 -2.62 -16.50 3.46
CA GLY A 241 -3.88 -17.23 3.58
C GLY A 241 -5.11 -16.31 3.51
N THR A 242 -5.09 -15.17 4.19
CA THR A 242 -6.17 -14.15 4.10
C THR A 242 -6.29 -13.58 2.68
N TYR A 243 -5.19 -13.37 1.98
CA TYR A 243 -5.22 -12.91 0.59
C TYR A 243 -5.79 -13.98 -0.34
N LEU A 244 -5.43 -15.25 -0.12
CA LEU A 244 -5.99 -16.37 -0.88
C LEU A 244 -7.50 -16.51 -0.65
N GLN A 245 -7.99 -16.30 0.58
CA GLN A 245 -9.42 -16.26 0.88
C GLN A 245 -10.15 -15.11 0.18
N GLY A 246 -9.51 -13.95 0.03
CA GLY A 246 -10.12 -12.75 -0.51
C GLY A 246 -10.09 -12.66 -2.05
N TYR A 247 -8.98 -13.03 -2.65
CA TYR A 247 -8.70 -12.86 -4.09
C TYR A 247 -7.61 -13.80 -4.61
N GLY A 248 -7.53 -15.01 -4.08
CA GLY A 248 -6.49 -15.99 -4.38
C GLY A 248 -6.29 -16.28 -5.86
N HIS A 249 -7.37 -16.46 -6.63
CA HIS A 249 -7.27 -16.68 -8.08
C HIS A 249 -6.65 -15.48 -8.82
N LEU A 250 -6.93 -14.25 -8.40
CA LEU A 250 -6.29 -13.08 -8.98
C LEU A 250 -4.79 -13.07 -8.68
N LEU A 251 -4.41 -13.36 -7.42
CA LEU A 251 -3.01 -13.42 -7.02
C LEU A 251 -2.27 -14.53 -7.74
N ALA A 252 -2.85 -15.72 -7.83
CA ALA A 252 -2.27 -16.86 -8.54
C ALA A 252 -2.04 -16.55 -10.03
N ARG A 253 -3.05 -16.04 -10.74
CA ARG A 253 -2.90 -15.62 -12.13
C ARG A 253 -1.84 -14.54 -12.32
N THR A 254 -1.76 -13.58 -11.39
CA THR A 254 -0.78 -12.49 -11.48
C THR A 254 0.64 -13.01 -11.35
N ASN A 255 0.88 -13.98 -10.47
CA ASN A 255 2.19 -14.60 -10.28
C ASN A 255 2.48 -15.78 -11.23
N GLY A 256 1.52 -16.21 -12.04
CA GLY A 256 1.65 -17.41 -12.84
C GLY A 256 1.63 -18.71 -12.01
N TRP A 257 1.02 -18.69 -10.84
CA TRP A 257 0.85 -19.84 -9.95
C TRP A 257 -0.31 -20.73 -10.39
N ASP A 258 -0.25 -22.03 -9.98
CA ASP A 258 -1.32 -22.99 -10.27
C ASP A 258 -2.61 -22.68 -9.50
N GLU A 259 -3.64 -22.22 -10.21
CA GLU A 259 -4.94 -21.88 -9.61
C GLU A 259 -5.63 -23.08 -8.92
N THR A 260 -5.29 -24.33 -9.26
CA THR A 260 -5.85 -25.52 -8.59
C THR A 260 -5.42 -25.63 -7.13
N VAL A 261 -4.30 -25.02 -6.77
CA VAL A 261 -3.85 -24.91 -5.36
C VAL A 261 -4.81 -23.99 -4.60
N VAL A 262 -5.25 -22.90 -5.21
CA VAL A 262 -6.25 -21.99 -4.60
C VAL A 262 -7.58 -22.72 -4.38
N ASP A 263 -8.03 -23.52 -5.35
CA ASP A 263 -9.27 -24.31 -5.21
C ASP A 263 -9.19 -25.28 -4.03
N ARG A 264 -8.09 -26.02 -3.92
CA ARG A 264 -7.84 -26.95 -2.78
C ARG A 264 -7.76 -26.22 -1.46
N PHE A 265 -7.05 -25.07 -1.43
CA PHE A 265 -6.95 -24.23 -0.24
C PHE A 265 -8.32 -23.74 0.23
N LEU A 266 -9.16 -23.23 -0.67
CA LEU A 266 -10.50 -22.74 -0.33
C LEU A 266 -11.47 -23.84 0.07
N ALA A 267 -11.27 -25.08 -0.40
CA ALA A 267 -12.10 -26.25 -0.07
C ALA A 267 -11.73 -26.88 1.29
N ASP A 268 -10.59 -26.49 1.90
CA ASP A 268 -10.16 -27.02 3.18
C ASP A 268 -11.09 -26.59 4.32
N GLU A 269 -11.39 -27.52 5.24
CA GLU A 269 -12.33 -27.29 6.34
C GLU A 269 -11.83 -26.23 7.33
N VAL A 270 -10.54 -26.19 7.64
CA VAL A 270 -9.95 -25.19 8.53
C VAL A 270 -10.02 -23.82 7.89
N VAL A 271 -9.58 -23.70 6.63
CA VAL A 271 -9.60 -22.46 5.87
C VAL A 271 -11.02 -21.90 5.72
N SER A 272 -12.01 -22.75 5.45
CA SER A 272 -13.41 -22.36 5.27
C SER A 272 -14.09 -21.95 6.59
N SER A 273 -13.64 -22.47 7.71
CA SER A 273 -14.19 -22.17 9.05
C SER A 273 -13.70 -20.86 9.65
N VAL A 274 -12.56 -20.33 9.20
CA VAL A 274 -11.92 -19.12 9.74
C VAL A 274 -11.84 -18.04 8.66
N ARG A 275 -12.42 -16.89 8.89
CA ARG A 275 -12.27 -15.73 8.00
C ARG A 275 -11.27 -14.74 8.55
N GLY A 276 -10.25 -14.40 7.73
CA GLY A 276 -9.16 -13.52 8.14
C GLY A 276 -8.14 -14.26 9.00
N LEU A 277 -7.46 -15.21 8.40
CA LEU A 277 -6.42 -16.03 9.04
C LEU A 277 -5.34 -15.22 9.73
N ASP A 278 -5.00 -14.05 9.17
CA ASP A 278 -4.04 -13.09 9.76
C ASP A 278 -4.61 -12.25 10.93
N VAL A 279 -5.83 -12.52 11.35
CA VAL A 279 -6.52 -11.78 12.41
C VAL A 279 -6.91 -12.68 13.57
N VAL A 280 -7.52 -13.82 13.26
CA VAL A 280 -8.13 -14.71 14.26
C VAL A 280 -7.67 -16.17 14.16
N GLY A 281 -6.76 -16.48 13.25
CA GLY A 281 -6.20 -17.82 13.12
C GLY A 281 -5.38 -18.19 14.36
N THR A 282 -5.61 -19.39 14.93
CA THR A 282 -4.75 -19.92 15.99
C THR A 282 -3.46 -20.45 15.40
N THR A 283 -2.42 -20.59 16.21
CA THR A 283 -1.13 -21.16 15.78
C THR A 283 -1.32 -22.52 15.12
N GLU A 284 -2.10 -23.42 15.73
CA GLU A 284 -2.42 -24.74 15.18
C GLU A 284 -3.12 -24.68 13.82
N GLN A 285 -4.07 -23.74 13.65
CA GLN A 285 -4.73 -23.52 12.37
C GLN A 285 -3.76 -23.00 11.31
N LEU A 286 -2.85 -22.10 11.69
CA LEU A 286 -1.87 -21.55 10.77
C LEU A 286 -0.79 -22.55 10.37
N GLU A 287 -0.37 -23.44 11.29
CA GLU A 287 0.51 -24.57 11.00
C GLU A 287 -0.13 -25.52 9.98
N HIS A 288 -1.44 -25.82 10.16
CA HIS A 288 -2.18 -26.59 9.17
C HIS A 288 -2.25 -25.87 7.83
N VAL A 289 -2.61 -24.58 7.82
CA VAL A 289 -2.68 -23.74 6.62
C VAL A 289 -1.34 -23.69 5.88
N ALA A 290 -0.22 -23.65 6.60
CA ALA A 290 1.11 -23.71 6.01
C ALA A 290 1.33 -24.96 5.15
N THR A 291 0.73 -26.12 5.52
CA THR A 291 0.85 -27.36 4.73
C THR A 291 0.08 -27.33 3.40
N LEU A 292 -0.84 -26.39 3.24
CA LEU A 292 -1.66 -26.22 2.04
C LEU A 292 -1.07 -25.23 1.02
N ILE A 293 -0.12 -24.42 1.45
CA ILE A 293 0.52 -23.37 0.65
C ILE A 293 1.90 -23.85 0.22
N PRO A 294 2.21 -23.88 -1.09
CA PRO A 294 3.55 -24.18 -1.56
C PRO A 294 4.60 -23.19 -1.02
N ASP A 295 5.79 -23.68 -0.68
CA ASP A 295 6.88 -22.87 -0.13
C ASP A 295 7.26 -21.71 -1.08
N GLU A 296 7.21 -21.95 -2.39
CA GLU A 296 7.49 -20.94 -3.41
C GLU A 296 6.48 -19.78 -3.44
N TRP A 297 5.29 -19.94 -2.85
CA TRP A 297 4.31 -18.86 -2.70
C TRP A 297 4.58 -17.96 -1.49
N LEU A 298 5.31 -18.49 -0.51
CA LEU A 298 5.77 -17.76 0.68
C LEU A 298 7.14 -17.09 0.46
N ALA A 299 7.91 -17.59 -0.51
CA ALA A 299 9.25 -17.07 -0.82
C ALA A 299 9.31 -15.57 -1.19
N PRO A 300 8.29 -14.96 -1.85
CA PRO A 300 8.27 -13.52 -2.10
C PRO A 300 8.06 -12.68 -0.82
N ALA A 301 8.98 -12.80 0.14
CA ALA A 301 9.00 -12.11 1.40
C ALA A 301 10.43 -12.02 1.97
N ALA A 302 10.73 -10.97 2.71
CA ALA A 302 11.97 -10.84 3.47
C ALA A 302 11.81 -11.53 4.82
N VAL A 303 12.25 -12.77 4.94
CA VAL A 303 12.12 -13.59 6.16
C VAL A 303 13.50 -14.09 6.60
N GLY A 304 13.76 -14.09 7.91
CA GLY A 304 14.99 -14.62 8.52
C GLY A 304 15.79 -13.59 9.29
N SER A 305 17.12 -13.76 9.33
CA SER A 305 18.00 -12.82 10.02
C SER A 305 17.93 -11.41 9.44
N PRO A 306 18.32 -10.35 10.18
CA PRO A 306 18.37 -9.00 9.65
C PRO A 306 19.16 -8.90 8.33
N ALA A 307 20.26 -9.61 8.20
CA ALA A 307 21.07 -9.65 6.97
C ALA A 307 20.29 -10.27 5.78
N GLN A 308 19.55 -11.35 6.02
CA GLN A 308 18.69 -11.96 4.99
C GLN A 308 17.56 -11.03 4.57
N CYS A 309 16.92 -10.38 5.54
CA CYS A 309 15.87 -9.40 5.26
C CYS A 309 16.42 -8.21 4.44
N VAL A 310 17.60 -7.69 4.78
CA VAL A 310 18.26 -6.61 4.04
C VAL A 310 18.58 -7.02 2.61
N ALA A 311 19.12 -8.23 2.40
CA ALA A 311 19.41 -8.74 1.06
C ALA A 311 18.14 -8.83 0.21
N ALA A 312 17.04 -9.35 0.78
CA ALA A 312 15.75 -9.46 0.10
C ALA A 312 15.12 -8.08 -0.23
N VAL A 313 15.23 -7.10 0.70
CA VAL A 313 14.78 -5.72 0.46
C VAL A 313 15.58 -5.05 -0.65
N ARG A 314 16.90 -5.21 -0.68
CA ARG A 314 17.76 -4.67 -1.74
C ARG A 314 17.45 -5.30 -3.10
N ASN A 315 17.19 -6.60 -3.12
CA ASN A 315 16.74 -7.27 -4.34
C ASN A 315 15.52 -6.59 -4.97
N GLN A 316 14.55 -6.14 -4.18
CA GLN A 316 13.39 -5.40 -4.73
C GLN A 316 13.79 -4.08 -5.42
N LEU A 317 14.81 -3.39 -4.91
CA LEU A 317 15.35 -2.19 -5.57
C LEU A 317 16.10 -2.57 -6.86
N ASP A 318 16.88 -3.65 -6.84
CA ASP A 318 17.61 -4.17 -8.01
C ASP A 318 16.65 -4.65 -9.12
N LEU A 319 15.44 -5.08 -8.78
CA LEU A 319 14.36 -5.42 -9.73
C LEU A 319 13.71 -4.18 -10.38
N GLY A 320 14.14 -2.96 -10.02
CA GLY A 320 13.69 -1.71 -10.61
C GLY A 320 12.61 -0.96 -9.81
N CYS A 321 12.31 -1.39 -8.58
CA CYS A 321 11.47 -0.60 -7.69
C CYS A 321 12.24 0.63 -7.18
N ASP A 322 11.57 1.78 -7.10
CA ASP A 322 12.14 3.01 -6.55
C ASP A 322 12.14 3.02 -5.01
N GLY A 323 11.36 2.14 -4.39
CA GLY A 323 11.33 1.99 -2.94
C GLY A 323 10.63 0.71 -2.49
N VAL A 324 10.84 0.38 -1.21
CA VAL A 324 10.28 -0.80 -0.56
C VAL A 324 9.50 -0.40 0.69
N ILE A 325 8.23 -0.79 0.72
CA ILE A 325 7.39 -0.71 1.92
C ILE A 325 7.60 -2.01 2.70
N MET A 326 8.30 -1.94 3.82
CA MET A 326 8.53 -3.08 4.72
C MET A 326 7.22 -3.40 5.45
N HIS A 327 6.43 -4.30 4.85
CA HIS A 327 5.05 -4.56 5.23
C HIS A 327 4.93 -5.64 6.31
N GLY A 328 3.95 -5.48 7.20
CA GLY A 328 3.54 -6.50 8.18
C GLY A 328 4.24 -6.42 9.53
N ALA A 329 5.23 -5.55 9.68
CA ALA A 329 5.95 -5.31 10.92
C ALA A 329 5.85 -3.85 11.36
N THR A 330 5.92 -3.61 12.66
CA THR A 330 6.02 -2.27 13.25
C THR A 330 7.45 -1.71 13.13
N PRO A 331 7.67 -0.39 13.23
CA PRO A 331 9.01 0.17 13.29
C PRO A 331 9.91 -0.43 14.37
N ALA A 332 9.35 -0.82 15.53
CA ALA A 332 10.09 -1.49 16.60
C ALA A 332 10.62 -2.87 16.15
N GLU A 333 9.79 -3.64 15.46
CA GLU A 333 10.18 -4.94 14.90
C GLU A 333 11.15 -4.78 13.71
N LEU A 334 11.08 -3.68 12.97
CA LEU A 334 11.97 -3.40 11.84
C LEU A 334 13.33 -2.82 12.28
N ALA A 335 13.45 -2.33 13.51
CA ALA A 335 14.65 -1.62 13.98
C ALA A 335 15.97 -2.43 13.79
N PRO A 336 16.05 -3.75 14.11
CA PRO A 336 17.26 -4.53 13.86
C PRO A 336 17.61 -4.63 12.37
N ILE A 337 16.60 -4.71 11.49
CA ILE A 337 16.81 -4.79 10.04
C ILE A 337 17.29 -3.43 9.49
N ILE A 338 16.75 -2.32 9.99
CA ILE A 338 17.22 -0.97 9.62
C ILE A 338 18.64 -0.72 10.09
N ALA A 339 19.00 -1.21 11.29
CA ALA A 339 20.38 -1.12 11.78
C ALA A 339 21.36 -1.88 10.86
N GLU A 340 21.01 -3.08 10.42
CA GLU A 340 21.78 -3.88 9.46
C GLU A 340 21.83 -3.23 8.07
N TYR A 341 20.71 -2.68 7.59
CA TYR A 341 20.65 -1.98 6.30
C TYR A 341 21.65 -0.81 6.25
N ARG A 342 21.75 -0.05 7.34
CA ARG A 342 22.70 1.05 7.48
C ARG A 342 24.16 0.59 7.60
N ALA A 343 24.40 -0.51 8.32
CA ALA A 343 25.75 -1.03 8.53
C ALA A 343 26.39 -1.59 7.25
N THR A 344 25.55 -1.94 6.26
CA THR A 344 25.95 -2.55 4.99
C THR A 344 25.74 -1.65 3.77
N ALA A 345 25.40 -0.36 3.99
CA ALA A 345 25.20 0.67 2.96
C ALA A 345 26.53 1.17 2.33
#